data_c0b7d6b3c523b7e59d9a76faecdec393
#
_entry.id   c0b7d6b3c523b7e59d9a76faecdec393
#
_cell.length_a   1.000
_cell.length_b   1.000
_cell.length_c   1.000
_cell.angle_alpha   90.00
_cell.angle_beta   90.00
_cell.angle_gamma   90.00
#
_symmetry.space_group_name_H-M   'P 1'
#
loop_
_entity.id
_entity.type
_entity.pdbx_description
1 polymer ?
#
loop_
_entity_poly.entity_id
_entity_poly.type
_entity_poly.pdbx_seq_one_letter_code
_entity_poly.pdbx_strand_id
1 'polypeptide(L)'
;RLLSSAASDVYKRQIIPHILKGTIISDVGSAKEKTINEIIPLLSNDDIFIPAHPIAGTEKSGPSAGFAELFDDRWCIITPLKNNKKSHINKVKNLWKSLGSDVEVMSPQRHDRVMAITSHLPHLIAYNIVSTAADLENVTKSDIIKYSASGFRDFTRIAASDPVMWRDI
;
A
#
# COMPACT_ATOMS: atom_id res chain seq x y z
N ARG A 1 8.54 9.12 7.10
CA ARG A 1 8.66 7.66 7.19
C ARG A 1 7.28 7.11 6.91
N LEU A 2 7.02 6.67 5.70
CA LEU A 2 5.93 5.73 5.48
C LEU A 2 6.26 4.52 6.33
N LEU A 3 5.40 4.29 7.31
CA LEU A 3 5.62 3.24 8.28
C LEU A 3 5.35 1.92 7.58
N SER A 4 6.23 0.97 7.74
CA SER A 4 5.99 -0.42 7.36
C SER A 4 4.69 -0.91 8.00
N SER A 5 4.10 -1.96 7.48
CA SER A 5 2.89 -2.56 8.07
C SER A 5 3.08 -2.85 9.56
N ALA A 6 4.27 -3.28 9.99
CA ALA A 6 4.63 -3.50 11.39
C ALA A 6 4.58 -2.21 12.24
N ALA A 7 4.98 -1.05 11.69
CA ALA A 7 4.87 0.22 12.41
C ALA A 7 3.42 0.72 12.49
N SER A 8 2.54 0.31 11.57
CA SER A 8 1.13 0.69 11.62
C SER A 8 0.42 0.10 12.85
N ASP A 9 0.84 -1.07 13.34
CA ASP A 9 0.28 -1.70 14.55
C ASP A 9 0.54 -0.89 15.80
N VAL A 10 1.76 -0.35 15.93
CA VAL A 10 2.15 0.49 17.07
C VAL A 10 1.30 1.75 17.09
N TYR A 11 1.11 2.42 15.96
CA TYR A 11 0.29 3.63 15.87
C TYR A 11 -1.18 3.36 16.14
N LYS A 12 -1.73 2.27 15.61
CA LYS A 12 -3.12 1.88 15.85
C LYS A 12 -3.39 1.70 17.34
N ARG A 13 -2.52 0.97 18.05
CA ARG A 13 -2.62 0.77 19.49
C ARG A 13 -2.50 2.08 20.29
N GLN A 14 -1.73 3.04 19.80
CA GLN A 14 -1.58 4.36 20.43
C GLN A 14 -2.77 5.28 20.18
N ILE A 15 -3.36 5.26 19.00
CA ILE A 15 -4.43 6.19 18.59
C ILE A 15 -5.79 5.73 19.11
N ILE A 16 -6.11 4.43 19.02
CA ILE A 16 -7.43 3.88 19.34
C ILE A 16 -7.94 4.29 20.73
N PRO A 17 -7.16 4.27 21.82
CA PRO A 17 -7.62 4.69 23.13
C PRO A 17 -8.05 6.16 23.24
N HIS A 18 -7.67 6.99 22.27
CA HIS A 18 -7.91 8.44 22.26
C HIS A 18 -8.95 8.88 21.21
N ILE A 19 -9.53 7.93 20.49
CA ILE A 19 -10.51 8.22 19.45
C ILE A 19 -11.86 8.57 20.08
N LEU A 20 -12.45 9.67 19.60
CA LEU A 20 -13.80 10.06 20.00
C LEU A 20 -14.83 9.13 19.39
N LYS A 21 -15.89 8.84 20.16
CA LYS A 21 -17.02 8.02 19.69
C LYS A 21 -17.57 8.54 18.35
N GLY A 22 -17.73 7.64 17.38
CA GLY A 22 -18.22 7.95 16.04
C GLY A 22 -17.18 8.50 15.07
N THR A 23 -15.91 8.57 15.47
CA THR A 23 -14.81 8.88 14.53
C THR A 23 -14.64 7.75 13.54
N ILE A 24 -14.44 8.08 12.27
CA ILE A 24 -14.11 7.11 11.23
C ILE A 24 -12.58 6.97 11.18
N ILE A 25 -12.13 5.74 11.33
CA ILE A 25 -10.73 5.35 11.17
C ILE A 25 -10.59 4.77 9.76
N SER A 26 -9.56 5.17 9.04
CA SER A 26 -9.19 4.59 7.75
C SER A 26 -7.69 4.40 7.69
N ASP A 27 -7.24 3.44 6.89
CA ASP A 27 -5.83 3.20 6.62
C ASP A 27 -5.52 3.44 5.14
N VAL A 28 -4.24 3.37 4.81
CA VAL A 28 -3.74 3.53 3.43
C VAL A 28 -2.82 2.36 3.02
N GLY A 29 -2.86 1.28 3.78
CA GLY A 29 -2.00 0.11 3.56
C GLY A 29 -2.33 -0.64 2.28
N SER A 30 -1.35 -1.33 1.71
CA SER A 30 -1.46 -2.09 0.46
C SER A 30 -2.04 -3.50 0.63
N ALA A 31 -2.06 -4.07 1.84
CA ALA A 31 -2.71 -5.34 2.16
C ALA A 31 -3.92 -5.10 3.08
N LYS A 32 -5.09 -5.61 2.72
CA LYS A 32 -6.34 -5.31 3.45
C LYS A 32 -6.71 -6.38 4.46
N GLU A 33 -6.67 -7.66 4.11
CA GLU A 33 -7.09 -8.73 5.03
C GLU A 33 -6.21 -8.77 6.29
N LYS A 34 -4.89 -8.67 6.12
CA LYS A 34 -3.94 -8.59 7.23
C LYS A 34 -4.25 -7.40 8.13
N THR A 35 -4.35 -6.19 7.54
CA THR A 35 -4.64 -4.95 8.27
C THR A 35 -5.96 -5.02 9.03
N ILE A 36 -7.02 -5.58 8.42
CA ILE A 36 -8.33 -5.75 9.05
C ILE A 36 -8.22 -6.69 10.26
N ASN A 37 -7.56 -7.83 10.10
CA ASN A 37 -7.39 -8.82 11.17
C ASN A 37 -6.59 -8.27 12.36
N GLU A 38 -5.67 -7.36 12.13
CA GLU A 38 -4.88 -6.71 13.17
C GLU A 38 -5.63 -5.57 13.88
N ILE A 39 -6.49 -4.83 13.15
CA ILE A 39 -7.20 -3.67 13.71
C ILE A 39 -8.47 -4.07 14.45
N ILE A 40 -9.28 -4.98 13.90
CA ILE A 40 -10.58 -5.34 14.48
C ILE A 40 -10.50 -5.70 15.96
N PRO A 41 -9.53 -6.51 16.44
CA PRO A 41 -9.43 -6.85 17.85
C PRO A 41 -9.14 -5.67 18.79
N LEU A 42 -8.68 -4.56 18.24
CA LEU A 42 -8.33 -3.36 19.01
C LEU A 42 -9.49 -2.37 19.11
N LEU A 43 -10.53 -2.54 18.29
CA LEU A 43 -11.66 -1.62 18.21
C LEU A 43 -12.72 -1.96 19.27
N SER A 44 -13.36 -0.92 19.79
CA SER A 44 -14.61 -1.05 20.54
C SER A 44 -15.81 -1.15 19.59
N ASN A 45 -16.99 -1.53 20.13
CA ASN A 45 -18.20 -1.66 19.32
C ASN A 45 -18.68 -0.35 18.67
N ASP A 46 -18.23 0.79 19.18
CA ASP A 46 -18.60 2.12 18.69
C ASP A 46 -17.64 2.68 17.64
N ASP A 47 -16.47 2.06 17.47
CA ASP A 47 -15.45 2.50 16.53
C ASP A 47 -15.80 2.08 15.11
N ILE A 48 -15.49 2.96 14.16
CA ILE A 48 -15.84 2.76 12.76
C ILE A 48 -14.54 2.67 11.95
N PHE A 49 -14.20 1.46 11.52
CA PHE A 49 -13.06 1.25 10.63
C PHE A 49 -13.50 1.00 9.20
N ILE A 50 -13.00 1.80 8.27
CA ILE A 50 -13.24 1.68 6.83
C ILE A 50 -11.89 1.62 6.13
N PRO A 51 -11.42 0.43 5.79
CA PRO A 51 -10.12 0.27 5.14
C PRO A 51 -10.10 0.88 3.75
N ALA A 52 -8.99 1.52 3.41
CA ALA A 52 -8.75 2.08 2.08
C ALA A 52 -7.32 1.80 1.63
N HIS A 53 -7.11 1.83 0.31
CA HIS A 53 -5.81 1.73 -0.32
C HIS A 53 -5.74 2.68 -1.52
N PRO A 54 -5.12 3.87 -1.39
CA PRO A 54 -4.78 4.69 -2.53
C PRO A 54 -3.65 4.02 -3.31
N ILE A 55 -3.90 3.71 -4.58
CA ILE A 55 -2.90 3.13 -5.49
C ILE A 55 -2.08 4.26 -6.07
N ALA A 56 -1.27 4.86 -5.21
CA ALA A 56 -0.42 5.99 -5.52
C ALA A 56 0.90 5.87 -4.76
N GLY A 57 1.94 6.45 -5.31
CA GLY A 57 3.27 6.44 -4.73
C GLY A 57 4.35 6.46 -5.78
N THR A 58 5.56 6.66 -5.33
CA THR A 58 6.77 6.58 -6.13
C THR A 58 7.75 5.63 -5.44
N GLU A 59 8.84 5.30 -6.11
CA GLU A 59 9.97 4.56 -5.50
C GLU A 59 10.67 5.32 -4.36
N LYS A 60 10.38 6.61 -4.21
CA LYS A 60 10.92 7.46 -3.12
C LYS A 60 10.06 7.31 -1.87
N SER A 61 10.68 7.37 -0.71
CA SER A 61 10.01 7.28 0.59
C SER A 61 10.22 8.54 1.44
N GLY A 62 9.34 8.72 2.42
CA GLY A 62 9.39 9.80 3.38
C GLY A 62 8.58 11.04 2.99
N PRO A 63 8.37 11.97 3.95
CA PRO A 63 7.49 13.13 3.75
C PRO A 63 7.95 14.08 2.63
N SER A 64 9.25 14.17 2.38
CA SER A 64 9.83 14.99 1.30
C SER A 64 9.56 14.46 -0.12
N ALA A 65 9.06 13.22 -0.24
CA ALA A 65 8.65 12.63 -1.50
C ALA A 65 7.18 12.94 -1.85
N GLY A 66 6.43 13.56 -0.91
CA GLY A 66 5.04 13.94 -1.13
C GLY A 66 4.92 15.19 -2.00
N PHE A 67 3.88 15.25 -2.81
CA PHE A 67 3.48 16.39 -3.62
C PHE A 67 1.95 16.47 -3.69
N ALA A 68 1.42 17.64 -4.04
CA ALA A 68 -0.02 17.92 -3.92
C ALA A 68 -0.88 17.03 -4.81
N GLU A 69 -0.41 16.73 -6.02
CA GLU A 69 -1.12 16.00 -7.07
C GLU A 69 -0.92 14.47 -6.96
N LEU A 70 -0.39 13.97 -5.83
CA LEU A 70 -0.08 12.54 -5.66
C LEU A 70 -1.25 11.61 -5.97
N PHE A 71 -2.46 12.05 -5.67
CA PHE A 71 -3.67 11.25 -5.80
C PHE A 71 -4.52 11.58 -7.03
N ASP A 72 -4.14 12.60 -7.81
CA ASP A 72 -4.88 12.99 -9.01
C ASP A 72 -4.86 11.85 -10.05
N ASP A 73 -6.05 11.51 -10.55
CA ASP A 73 -6.25 10.42 -11.52
C ASP A 73 -5.70 9.05 -11.05
N ARG A 74 -5.62 8.84 -9.72
CA ARG A 74 -5.22 7.57 -9.11
C ARG A 74 -6.39 6.86 -8.48
N TRP A 75 -6.39 5.54 -8.57
CA TRP A 75 -7.41 4.74 -7.90
C TRP A 75 -7.22 4.74 -6.38
N CYS A 76 -8.32 4.90 -5.66
CA CYS A 76 -8.40 4.56 -4.25
C CYS A 76 -9.44 3.46 -4.06
N ILE A 77 -9.01 2.30 -3.58
CA ILE A 77 -9.89 1.16 -3.34
C ILE A 77 -10.33 1.18 -1.89
N ILE A 78 -11.64 1.23 -1.66
CA ILE A 78 -12.24 1.12 -0.32
C ILE A 78 -12.76 -0.29 -0.14
N THR A 79 -12.42 -0.93 0.99
CA THR A 79 -12.83 -2.30 1.30
C THR A 79 -13.66 -2.35 2.57
N PRO A 80 -14.93 -1.93 2.52
CA PRO A 80 -15.75 -1.78 3.72
C PRO A 80 -16.04 -3.13 4.36
N LEU A 81 -16.17 -3.12 5.69
CA LEU A 81 -16.61 -4.26 6.49
C LEU A 81 -18.13 -4.40 6.40
N LYS A 82 -18.64 -5.61 6.69
CA LYS A 82 -20.09 -5.93 6.60
C LYS A 82 -20.98 -5.01 7.44
N ASN A 83 -20.48 -4.52 8.57
CA ASN A 83 -21.21 -3.65 9.51
C ASN A 83 -21.06 -2.16 9.20
N ASN A 84 -20.27 -1.78 8.22
CA ASN A 84 -20.09 -0.37 7.87
C ASN A 84 -21.37 0.20 7.23
N LYS A 85 -21.85 1.32 7.77
CA LYS A 85 -23.00 2.04 7.22
C LYS A 85 -22.63 2.76 5.92
N LYS A 86 -23.55 2.79 4.95
CA LYS A 86 -23.36 3.48 3.67
C LYS A 86 -22.97 4.95 3.85
N SER A 87 -23.52 5.63 4.87
CA SER A 87 -23.18 7.03 5.16
C SER A 87 -21.69 7.22 5.50
N HIS A 88 -21.11 6.29 6.25
CA HIS A 88 -19.68 6.35 6.63
C HIS A 88 -18.78 6.02 5.44
N ILE A 89 -19.14 4.99 4.66
CA ILE A 89 -18.45 4.65 3.41
C ILE A 89 -18.43 5.86 2.46
N ASN A 90 -19.57 6.54 2.31
CA ASN A 90 -19.67 7.72 1.46
C ASN A 90 -18.79 8.89 1.95
N LYS A 91 -18.61 9.07 3.26
CA LYS A 91 -17.69 10.08 3.79
C LYS A 91 -16.25 9.80 3.35
N VAL A 92 -15.79 8.54 3.45
CA VAL A 92 -14.43 8.16 3.00
C VAL A 92 -14.31 8.26 1.49
N LYS A 93 -15.33 7.85 0.72
CA LYS A 93 -15.37 8.06 -0.74
C LYS A 93 -15.22 9.53 -1.12
N ASN A 94 -15.98 10.40 -0.47
CA ASN A 94 -15.94 11.83 -0.77
C ASN A 94 -14.60 12.46 -0.41
N LEU A 95 -13.98 12.02 0.69
CA LEU A 95 -12.63 12.44 1.04
C LEU A 95 -11.63 12.12 -0.09
N TRP A 96 -11.57 10.87 -0.54
CA TRP A 96 -10.63 10.48 -1.59
C TRP A 96 -10.92 11.15 -2.92
N LYS A 97 -12.21 11.32 -3.28
CA LYS A 97 -12.59 12.10 -4.46
C LYS A 97 -12.17 13.56 -4.38
N SER A 98 -12.26 14.18 -3.20
CA SER A 98 -11.80 15.56 -3.02
C SER A 98 -10.29 15.73 -3.10
N LEU A 99 -9.55 14.61 -2.99
CA LEU A 99 -8.10 14.53 -3.19
C LEU A 99 -7.72 14.16 -4.65
N GLY A 100 -8.68 14.15 -5.58
CA GLY A 100 -8.45 13.86 -6.98
C GLY A 100 -8.53 12.38 -7.38
N SER A 101 -8.80 11.46 -6.43
CA SER A 101 -8.80 10.03 -6.72
C SER A 101 -10.10 9.53 -7.36
N ASP A 102 -9.97 8.56 -8.28
CA ASP A 102 -11.05 7.67 -8.66
C ASP A 102 -11.28 6.62 -7.57
N VAL A 103 -12.54 6.43 -7.16
CA VAL A 103 -12.85 5.56 -6.03
C VAL A 103 -13.66 4.34 -6.43
N GLU A 104 -13.08 3.17 -6.19
CA GLU A 104 -13.72 1.86 -6.35
C GLU A 104 -14.02 1.23 -4.97
N VAL A 105 -15.07 0.40 -4.91
CA VAL A 105 -15.43 -0.33 -3.68
C VAL A 105 -15.47 -1.81 -3.98
N MET A 106 -14.72 -2.60 -3.23
CA MET A 106 -14.72 -4.06 -3.38
C MET A 106 -14.51 -4.76 -2.02
N SER A 107 -14.62 -6.09 -2.00
CA SER A 107 -14.28 -6.84 -0.78
C SER A 107 -12.78 -6.87 -0.53
N PRO A 108 -12.33 -6.99 0.74
CA PRO A 108 -10.91 -7.13 1.08
C PRO A 108 -10.23 -8.27 0.33
N GLN A 109 -10.90 -9.43 0.23
CA GLN A 109 -10.40 -10.62 -0.46
C GLN A 109 -10.17 -10.37 -1.96
N ARG A 110 -11.11 -9.67 -2.61
CA ARG A 110 -10.97 -9.32 -4.02
C ARG A 110 -9.81 -8.34 -4.21
N HIS A 111 -9.71 -7.34 -3.35
CA HIS A 111 -8.64 -6.37 -3.36
C HIS A 111 -7.27 -7.08 -3.30
N ASP A 112 -7.04 -7.91 -2.27
CA ASP A 112 -5.74 -8.53 -2.05
C ASP A 112 -5.35 -9.49 -3.20
N ARG A 113 -6.32 -10.21 -3.78
CA ARG A 113 -6.08 -11.03 -4.98
C ARG A 113 -5.68 -10.20 -6.20
N VAL A 114 -6.34 -9.07 -6.43
CA VAL A 114 -6.01 -8.17 -7.54
C VAL A 114 -4.61 -7.59 -7.34
N MET A 115 -4.32 -7.07 -6.14
CA MET A 115 -3.02 -6.49 -5.82
C MET A 115 -1.89 -7.50 -5.86
N ALA A 116 -2.13 -8.75 -5.44
CA ALA A 116 -1.14 -9.82 -5.54
C ALA A 116 -0.64 -10.00 -6.98
N ILE A 117 -1.53 -9.93 -7.95
CA ILE A 117 -1.17 -10.15 -9.37
C ILE A 117 -0.66 -8.87 -10.03
N THR A 118 -1.31 -7.73 -9.78
CA THR A 118 -1.02 -6.49 -10.53
C THR A 118 0.12 -5.68 -9.95
N SER A 119 0.44 -5.87 -8.68
CA SER A 119 1.45 -5.12 -7.96
C SER A 119 2.51 -6.02 -7.32
N HIS A 120 2.12 -6.96 -6.44
CA HIS A 120 3.09 -7.68 -5.60
C HIS A 120 3.93 -8.66 -6.42
N LEU A 121 3.32 -9.46 -7.29
CA LEU A 121 4.04 -10.41 -8.14
C LEU A 121 5.08 -9.74 -9.07
N PRO A 122 4.76 -8.64 -9.78
CA PRO A 122 5.76 -7.90 -10.55
C PRO A 122 6.97 -7.46 -9.74
N HIS A 123 6.77 -6.95 -8.52
CA HIS A 123 7.86 -6.56 -7.65
C HIS A 123 8.72 -7.76 -7.21
N LEU A 124 8.08 -8.87 -6.82
CA LEU A 124 8.82 -10.11 -6.48
C LEU A 124 9.67 -10.60 -7.64
N ILE A 125 9.15 -10.58 -8.85
CA ILE A 125 9.90 -10.99 -10.04
C ILE A 125 11.06 -10.02 -10.29
N ALA A 126 10.83 -8.72 -10.18
CA ALA A 126 11.88 -7.70 -10.36
C ALA A 126 13.01 -7.86 -9.32
N TYR A 127 12.68 -8.07 -8.05
CA TYR A 127 13.67 -8.36 -7.01
C TYR A 127 14.47 -9.63 -7.29
N ASN A 128 13.79 -10.71 -7.72
CA ASN A 128 14.49 -11.95 -8.07
C ASN A 128 15.44 -11.78 -9.27
N ILE A 129 15.03 -11.04 -10.30
CA ILE A 129 15.91 -10.75 -11.45
C ILE A 129 17.15 -9.98 -11.01
N VAL A 130 16.97 -8.94 -10.18
CA VAL A 130 18.10 -8.14 -9.67
C VAL A 130 19.01 -8.98 -8.78
N SER A 131 18.45 -9.80 -7.88
CA SER A 131 19.23 -10.71 -7.04
C SER A 131 20.03 -11.70 -7.86
N THR A 132 19.40 -12.35 -8.84
CA THR A 132 20.08 -13.30 -9.76
C THR A 132 21.20 -12.62 -10.53
N ALA A 133 20.99 -11.40 -11.01
CA ALA A 133 22.02 -10.62 -11.69
C ALA A 133 23.17 -10.27 -10.75
N ALA A 134 22.89 -9.97 -9.49
CA ALA A 134 23.90 -9.68 -8.46
C ALA A 134 24.70 -10.94 -8.08
N ASP A 135 24.07 -12.08 -7.97
CA ASP A 135 24.74 -13.35 -7.62
C ASP A 135 25.72 -13.82 -8.70
N LEU A 136 25.49 -13.44 -9.96
CA LEU A 136 26.40 -13.69 -11.08
C LEU A 136 27.64 -12.76 -11.09
N GLU A 137 27.75 -11.84 -10.11
CA GLU A 137 28.77 -10.78 -10.05
C GLU A 137 30.22 -11.24 -9.98
N ASN A 138 30.51 -12.47 -9.60
CA ASN A 138 31.88 -12.98 -9.58
C ASN A 138 32.52 -13.07 -10.99
N VAL A 139 31.72 -12.84 -12.04
CA VAL A 139 32.19 -12.87 -13.44
C VAL A 139 32.05 -11.51 -14.14
N THR A 140 30.99 -10.73 -13.88
CA THR A 140 30.68 -9.60 -14.80
C THR A 140 29.76 -8.51 -14.26
N LYS A 141 29.89 -8.03 -13.02
CA LYS A 141 29.02 -6.92 -12.51
C LYS A 141 29.00 -5.70 -13.46
N SER A 142 30.17 -5.32 -13.95
CA SER A 142 30.31 -4.23 -14.91
C SER A 142 29.59 -4.52 -16.24
N ASP A 143 29.52 -5.77 -16.66
CA ASP A 143 28.98 -6.14 -17.96
C ASP A 143 27.45 -6.23 -17.93
N ILE A 144 26.85 -6.74 -16.85
CA ILE A 144 25.38 -6.76 -16.69
C ILE A 144 24.83 -5.32 -16.71
N ILE A 145 25.42 -4.42 -15.92
CA ILE A 145 25.01 -3.01 -15.90
C ILE A 145 25.27 -2.34 -17.26
N LYS A 146 26.46 -2.56 -17.84
CA LYS A 146 26.90 -1.95 -19.10
C LYS A 146 26.05 -2.38 -20.28
N TYR A 147 25.67 -3.65 -20.35
CA TYR A 147 24.90 -4.21 -21.45
C TYR A 147 23.39 -4.29 -21.16
N SER A 148 22.92 -3.76 -20.01
CA SER A 148 21.52 -3.67 -19.71
C SER A 148 20.81 -2.81 -20.73
N ALA A 149 20.02 -3.45 -21.58
CA ALA A 149 19.13 -2.78 -22.53
C ALA A 149 17.89 -2.21 -21.79
N SER A 150 17.09 -1.42 -22.49
CA SER A 150 15.89 -0.75 -21.93
C SER A 150 14.97 -1.73 -21.19
N GLY A 151 14.71 -2.91 -21.76
CA GLY A 151 13.82 -3.89 -21.15
C GLY A 151 14.25 -4.33 -19.74
N PHE A 152 15.54 -4.57 -19.50
CA PHE A 152 16.04 -4.90 -18.17
C PHE A 152 15.87 -3.70 -17.20
N ARG A 153 16.24 -2.50 -17.63
CA ARG A 153 16.14 -1.28 -16.81
C ARG A 153 14.70 -0.95 -16.47
N ASP A 154 13.81 -1.00 -17.45
CA ASP A 154 12.40 -0.67 -17.25
C ASP A 154 11.74 -1.65 -16.27
N PHE A 155 12.01 -2.95 -16.43
CA PHE A 155 11.44 -3.98 -15.60
C PHE A 155 12.01 -3.97 -14.17
N THR A 156 13.32 -3.74 -14.00
CA THR A 156 13.98 -3.74 -12.69
C THR A 156 13.85 -2.40 -11.95
N ARG A 157 13.32 -1.37 -12.59
CA ARG A 157 13.10 -0.06 -11.95
C ARG A 157 12.29 -0.18 -10.66
N ILE A 158 11.27 -1.03 -10.65
CA ILE A 158 10.42 -1.25 -9.47
C ILE A 158 11.14 -1.97 -8.33
N ALA A 159 12.25 -2.67 -8.58
CA ALA A 159 13.10 -3.25 -7.53
C ALA A 159 13.93 -2.20 -6.76
N ALA A 160 13.93 -0.94 -7.19
CA ALA A 160 14.51 0.17 -6.43
C ALA A 160 13.63 0.63 -5.26
N SER A 161 12.44 0.06 -5.09
CA SER A 161 11.54 0.32 -3.97
C SER A 161 12.14 -0.18 -2.64
N ASP A 162 11.63 0.35 -1.51
CA ASP A 162 12.11 -0.04 -0.17
C ASP A 162 11.88 -1.54 0.10
N PRO A 163 12.95 -2.35 0.24
CA PRO A 163 12.81 -3.80 0.44
C PRO A 163 12.17 -4.16 1.78
N VAL A 164 12.28 -3.30 2.80
CA VAL A 164 11.66 -3.52 4.12
C VAL A 164 10.14 -3.43 4.00
N MET A 165 9.65 -2.44 3.28
CA MET A 165 8.21 -2.30 2.99
C MET A 165 7.67 -3.55 2.28
N TRP A 166 8.38 -4.05 1.27
CA TRP A 166 7.95 -5.22 0.48
C TRP A 166 8.02 -6.54 1.25
N ARG A 167 8.98 -6.67 2.16
CA ARG A 167 9.05 -7.83 3.07
C ARG A 167 7.83 -7.89 4.01
N ASP A 168 7.31 -6.73 4.42
CA ASP A 168 6.24 -6.61 5.42
C ASP A 168 4.82 -6.73 4.82
N ILE A 169 4.68 -6.64 3.49
CA ILE A 169 3.44 -6.88 2.73
C ILE A 169 3.19 -8.37 2.55
#